data_927c0fa21c85eef4d74e875a2ce3d65e
#
_entry.id   927c0fa21c85eef4d74e875a2ce3d65e
#
_cell.length_a   1.000
_cell.length_b   1.000
_cell.length_c   1.000
_cell.angle_alpha   90.00
_cell.angle_beta   90.00
_cell.angle_gamma   90.00
#
_symmetry.space_group_name_H-M   'P 1'
#
loop_
_entity.id
_entity.type
_entity.pdbx_description
1 polymer ?
#
loop_
_entity_poly.entity_id
_entity_poly.type
_entity_poly.pdbx_seq_one_letter_code
_entity_poly.pdbx_strand_id
1 'polypeptide(L)'
;MKKTVALLFALVMAFSVCACSQPAPAEETTEETAETAAPAEETSAEKPHFDKLTLEFVPSKDADVIITGTKNLPELVKAEMSNLGYDIDEVDITVGTSYDATGEAMSAGSIDLGWLPGGTYALYSDDTDVILTATRNGLSNDSTDPKTWNGEANATQKNGPQVTYYRSLIYATPSEYGKKLAEKVNNGEALTWEDLDGAKWAVQKTSSSAGYIYPSMWLMANYDGKKISDLSNVIPLDSGYGTAFSYAAAEQVDIIVCYADGRNDYEASWTLPTDKQDETGKQGMGRTESIWNELNVIGVTPGIYND
;
A
#
# COMPACT_ATOMS: atom_id res chain seq x y z
N MET A 1 -22.64 9.00 19.64
CA MET A 1 -21.54 9.96 19.51
C MET A 1 -20.70 9.72 18.24
N LYS A 2 -20.71 8.49 17.63
CA LYS A 2 -19.93 8.13 16.41
C LYS A 2 -20.39 8.79 15.09
N LYS A 3 -21.57 9.42 15.02
CA LYS A 3 -22.10 10.03 13.78
C LYS A 3 -21.75 11.52 13.58
N THR A 4 -21.14 12.18 14.55
CA THR A 4 -20.91 13.63 14.53
C THR A 4 -19.53 14.01 13.97
N VAL A 5 -18.57 13.11 13.96
CA VAL A 5 -17.21 13.39 13.48
C VAL A 5 -17.10 13.38 11.95
N ALA A 6 -17.86 12.50 11.27
CA ALA A 6 -17.86 12.43 9.82
C ALA A 6 -18.45 13.68 9.13
N LEU A 7 -19.33 14.42 9.82
CA LEU A 7 -20.01 15.59 9.25
C LEU A 7 -19.17 16.87 9.25
N LEU A 8 -18.14 16.95 10.10
CA LEU A 8 -17.27 18.14 10.21
C LEU A 8 -16.16 18.21 9.14
N PHE A 9 -15.77 17.08 8.57
CA PHE A 9 -14.73 17.05 7.52
C PHE A 9 -15.22 17.49 6.13
N ALA A 10 -16.54 17.44 5.87
CA ALA A 10 -17.10 17.81 4.58
C ALA A 10 -17.29 19.33 4.39
N LEU A 11 -17.10 20.15 5.42
CA LEU A 11 -17.45 21.60 5.36
C LEU A 11 -16.27 22.53 5.11
N VAL A 12 -15.04 22.06 5.03
CA VAL A 12 -13.83 22.92 4.88
C VAL A 12 -13.39 23.10 3.42
N MET A 13 -13.99 22.42 2.44
CA MET A 13 -13.59 22.52 1.03
C MET A 13 -14.42 23.45 0.14
N ALA A 14 -15.25 24.35 0.66
CA ALA A 14 -16.19 25.13 -0.14
C ALA A 14 -15.95 26.65 -0.18
N PHE A 15 -14.76 27.20 0.12
CA PHE A 15 -14.50 28.63 -0.05
C PHE A 15 -13.13 28.93 -0.65
N SER A 16 -13.05 28.86 -1.95
CA SER A 16 -12.10 29.65 -2.74
C SER A 16 -12.54 29.63 -4.20
N VAL A 17 -13.22 30.64 -4.67
CA VAL A 17 -13.06 31.32 -5.96
C VAL A 17 -14.08 32.46 -6.03
N CYS A 18 -13.63 33.70 -6.01
CA CYS A 18 -13.94 34.74 -6.99
C CYS A 18 -13.43 36.11 -6.53
N ALA A 19 -12.40 36.55 -7.15
CA ALA A 19 -12.05 37.96 -7.24
C ALA A 19 -12.02 38.33 -8.72
N CYS A 20 -12.79 39.39 -9.10
CA CYS A 20 -12.37 40.45 -10.03
C CYS A 20 -13.56 41.27 -10.49
N SER A 21 -13.57 42.51 -10.21
CA SER A 21 -13.37 43.73 -11.00
C SER A 21 -14.31 44.88 -10.64
N GLN A 22 -13.69 46.02 -10.49
CA GLN A 22 -14.14 47.39 -10.28
C GLN A 22 -14.99 47.96 -11.45
N PRO A 23 -15.57 49.24 -11.39
CA PRO A 23 -15.23 50.41 -10.58
C PRO A 23 -16.43 51.24 -10.02
N ALA A 24 -16.04 52.26 -9.17
CA ALA A 24 -16.85 53.27 -8.51
C ALA A 24 -17.50 54.33 -9.48
N PRO A 25 -18.42 55.29 -9.01
CA PRO A 25 -18.04 56.35 -8.10
C PRO A 25 -19.12 56.92 -7.12
N ALA A 26 -18.61 57.69 -6.12
CA ALA A 26 -19.05 58.96 -5.51
C ALA A 26 -20.20 59.03 -4.48
N GLU A 27 -19.76 59.40 -3.27
CA GLU A 27 -20.26 60.40 -2.31
C GLU A 27 -21.71 60.37 -1.79
N GLU A 28 -21.85 60.16 -0.45
CA GLU A 28 -22.44 61.16 0.43
C GLU A 28 -22.20 60.84 1.90
N THR A 29 -21.76 61.85 2.62
CA THR A 29 -21.44 61.94 4.03
C THR A 29 -22.71 61.88 4.90
N THR A 30 -22.73 61.08 5.95
CA THR A 30 -23.46 61.43 7.19
C THR A 30 -22.74 60.83 8.39
N GLU A 31 -22.32 61.73 9.30
CA GLU A 31 -21.82 61.44 10.65
C GLU A 31 -22.96 60.80 11.48
N GLU A 32 -22.69 59.66 12.13
CA GLU A 32 -23.45 59.29 13.32
C GLU A 32 -22.58 58.45 14.29
N THR A 33 -22.38 59.05 15.43
CA THR A 33 -22.07 58.58 16.78
C THR A 33 -21.39 57.20 16.96
N ALA A 34 -20.18 57.28 17.48
CA ALA A 34 -19.43 56.18 18.05
C ALA A 34 -20.15 55.64 19.30
N GLU A 35 -20.73 54.45 19.21
CA GLU A 35 -21.12 53.61 20.31
C GLU A 35 -19.97 52.63 20.60
N THR A 36 -19.36 52.80 21.78
CA THR A 36 -18.27 51.95 22.25
C THR A 36 -18.77 50.53 22.49
N ALA A 37 -18.56 49.67 21.50
CA ALA A 37 -18.76 48.23 21.70
C ALA A 37 -17.70 47.70 22.66
N ALA A 38 -18.13 47.14 23.77
CA ALA A 38 -17.29 46.38 24.68
C ALA A 38 -16.56 45.25 23.93
N PRO A 39 -15.33 44.86 24.33
CA PRO A 39 -14.64 43.75 23.75
C PRO A 39 -15.52 42.49 23.92
N ALA A 40 -15.86 41.82 22.83
CA ALA A 40 -16.44 40.49 22.91
C ALA A 40 -15.38 39.59 23.61
N GLU A 41 -15.74 39.04 24.74
CA GLU A 41 -14.98 37.92 25.34
C GLU A 41 -14.92 36.82 24.29
N GLU A 42 -13.73 36.58 23.74
CA GLU A 42 -13.43 35.36 22.99
C GLU A 42 -13.62 34.22 24.00
N THR A 43 -14.82 33.61 24.01
CA THR A 43 -14.98 32.30 24.59
C THR A 43 -14.10 31.35 23.79
N SER A 44 -12.93 31.02 24.31
CA SER A 44 -12.09 29.98 23.79
C SER A 44 -12.95 28.70 23.85
N ALA A 45 -13.50 28.30 22.70
CA ALA A 45 -14.18 27.03 22.60
C ALA A 45 -13.18 25.96 23.02
N GLU A 46 -13.50 25.21 24.07
CA GLU A 46 -12.70 24.11 24.54
C GLU A 46 -12.45 23.17 23.36
N LYS A 47 -11.18 22.88 23.07
CA LYS A 47 -10.82 21.99 21.94
C LYS A 47 -11.45 20.61 22.19
N PRO A 48 -12.03 19.94 21.17
CA PRO A 48 -12.45 18.56 21.32
C PRO A 48 -11.27 17.70 21.80
N HIS A 49 -11.48 17.00 22.91
CA HIS A 49 -10.46 16.19 23.58
C HIS A 49 -10.73 14.70 23.36
N PHE A 50 -9.68 13.93 23.12
CA PHE A 50 -9.71 12.49 22.97
C PHE A 50 -8.60 11.88 23.84
N ASP A 51 -8.96 10.98 24.74
CA ASP A 51 -8.00 10.28 25.59
C ASP A 51 -7.01 9.45 24.75
N LYS A 52 -7.51 8.80 23.69
CA LYS A 52 -6.70 7.90 22.87
C LYS A 52 -7.20 7.82 21.42
N LEU A 53 -6.26 7.76 20.48
CA LEU A 53 -6.48 7.39 19.07
C LEU A 53 -5.68 6.12 18.76
N THR A 54 -6.36 5.09 18.25
CA THR A 54 -5.76 3.80 17.90
C THR A 54 -5.59 3.67 16.41
N LEU A 55 -4.35 3.36 15.99
CA LEU A 55 -3.97 3.17 14.60
C LEU A 55 -3.42 1.76 14.39
N GLU A 56 -3.86 1.07 13.34
CA GLU A 56 -3.33 -0.26 13.04
C GLU A 56 -2.90 -0.40 11.58
N PHE A 57 -1.72 -0.99 11.40
CA PHE A 57 -1.21 -1.39 10.10
C PHE A 57 -1.46 -2.89 9.87
N VAL A 58 -1.81 -3.26 8.65
CA VAL A 58 -1.80 -4.68 8.26
C VAL A 58 -0.37 -5.21 8.18
N PRO A 59 -0.12 -6.50 8.42
CA PRO A 59 1.23 -7.11 8.36
C PRO A 59 1.69 -7.29 6.90
N SER A 60 1.80 -6.18 6.17
CA SER A 60 2.32 -6.17 4.79
C SER A 60 3.84 -6.39 4.72
N LYS A 61 4.53 -6.15 5.84
CA LYS A 61 5.96 -6.43 6.11
C LYS A 61 6.07 -7.02 7.52
N ASP A 62 7.28 -7.42 7.89
CA ASP A 62 7.55 -7.86 9.26
C ASP A 62 7.16 -6.77 10.26
N ALA A 63 6.48 -7.14 11.34
CA ALA A 63 5.91 -6.20 12.30
C ALA A 63 6.95 -5.23 12.87
N ASP A 64 8.16 -5.72 13.18
CA ASP A 64 9.26 -4.89 13.71
C ASP A 64 9.70 -3.80 12.71
N VAL A 65 9.64 -4.10 11.40
CA VAL A 65 9.95 -3.13 10.34
C VAL A 65 8.89 -2.04 10.30
N ILE A 66 7.62 -2.40 10.42
CA ILE A 66 6.51 -1.44 10.44
C ILE A 66 6.60 -0.56 11.69
N ILE A 67 6.72 -1.15 12.87
CA ILE A 67 6.81 -0.42 14.15
C ILE A 67 8.01 0.54 14.15
N THR A 68 9.17 0.06 13.66
CA THR A 68 10.37 0.91 13.58
C THR A 68 10.17 2.07 12.60
N GLY A 69 9.56 1.81 11.45
CA GLY A 69 9.28 2.81 10.42
C GLY A 69 8.28 3.86 10.86
N THR A 70 7.34 3.51 11.74
CA THR A 70 6.25 4.38 12.21
C THR A 70 6.48 5.00 13.59
N LYS A 71 7.63 4.76 14.21
CA LYS A 71 7.94 5.20 15.59
C LYS A 71 7.72 6.69 15.89
N ASN A 72 7.84 7.55 14.89
CA ASN A 72 7.64 9.01 15.01
C ASN A 72 6.21 9.44 14.66
N LEU A 73 5.38 8.55 14.11
CA LEU A 73 4.04 8.87 13.64
C LEU A 73 3.11 9.33 14.76
N PRO A 74 3.14 8.77 15.99
CA PRO A 74 2.30 9.26 17.09
C PRO A 74 2.44 10.76 17.35
N GLU A 75 3.66 11.24 17.46
CA GLU A 75 3.92 12.66 17.72
C GLU A 75 3.53 13.56 16.53
N LEU A 76 3.73 13.08 15.29
CA LEU A 76 3.29 13.79 14.10
C LEU A 76 1.77 13.91 14.03
N VAL A 77 1.04 12.84 14.33
CA VAL A 77 -0.43 12.85 14.36
C VAL A 77 -0.94 13.79 15.43
N LYS A 78 -0.40 13.73 16.66
CA LYS A 78 -0.78 14.64 17.76
C LYS A 78 -0.54 16.11 17.38
N ALA A 79 0.63 16.41 16.80
CA ALA A 79 0.96 17.77 16.39
C ALA A 79 -0.01 18.29 15.32
N GLU A 80 -0.33 17.47 14.31
CA GLU A 80 -1.25 17.86 13.24
C GLU A 80 -2.69 18.02 13.72
N MET A 81 -3.16 17.11 14.57
CA MET A 81 -4.49 17.22 15.17
C MET A 81 -4.58 18.46 16.07
N SER A 82 -3.53 18.79 16.81
CA SER A 82 -3.48 20.03 17.61
C SER A 82 -3.54 21.28 16.74
N ASN A 83 -2.87 21.29 15.58
CA ASN A 83 -2.95 22.39 14.59
C ASN A 83 -4.38 22.56 14.05
N LEU A 84 -5.11 21.46 13.92
CA LEU A 84 -6.51 21.43 13.48
C LEU A 84 -7.51 21.73 14.61
N GLY A 85 -7.02 21.98 15.83
CA GLY A 85 -7.85 22.36 16.97
C GLY A 85 -8.38 21.20 17.81
N TYR A 86 -7.79 20.02 17.67
CA TYR A 86 -8.12 18.83 18.46
C TYR A 86 -7.02 18.57 19.50
N ASP A 87 -7.39 17.99 20.62
CA ASP A 87 -6.47 17.57 21.68
C ASP A 87 -6.52 16.06 21.84
N ILE A 88 -5.36 15.38 21.76
CA ILE A 88 -5.25 13.91 21.84
C ILE A 88 -4.15 13.57 22.84
N ASP A 89 -4.48 12.83 23.89
CA ASP A 89 -3.52 12.46 24.93
C ASP A 89 -2.55 11.38 24.43
N GLU A 90 -3.07 10.33 23.80
CA GLU A 90 -2.30 9.18 23.33
C GLU A 90 -2.63 8.80 21.89
N VAL A 91 -1.60 8.51 21.10
CA VAL A 91 -1.74 7.86 19.80
C VAL A 91 -1.01 6.52 19.88
N ASP A 92 -1.76 5.43 19.79
CA ASP A 92 -1.23 4.06 19.86
C ASP A 92 -1.18 3.45 18.45
N ILE A 93 -0.03 2.85 18.13
CA ILE A 93 0.18 2.21 16.82
C ILE A 93 0.46 0.72 17.02
N THR A 94 -0.33 -0.09 16.36
CA THR A 94 -0.21 -1.55 16.36
C THR A 94 -0.04 -2.11 14.95
N VAL A 95 0.35 -3.38 14.87
CA VAL A 95 0.35 -4.17 13.64
C VAL A 95 -0.58 -5.36 13.86
N GLY A 96 -1.60 -5.48 13.01
CA GLY A 96 -2.56 -6.56 13.07
C GLY A 96 -1.91 -7.92 12.79
N THR A 97 -2.56 -8.99 13.25
CA THR A 97 -2.08 -10.36 13.02
C THR A 97 -2.36 -10.86 11.60
N SER A 98 -3.34 -10.25 10.92
CA SER A 98 -3.67 -10.50 9.52
C SER A 98 -4.42 -9.30 8.93
N TYR A 99 -4.57 -9.26 7.62
CA TYR A 99 -5.34 -8.22 6.92
C TYR A 99 -6.80 -8.20 7.38
N ASP A 100 -7.41 -9.39 7.48
CA ASP A 100 -8.79 -9.53 7.89
C ASP A 100 -8.98 -9.15 9.37
N ALA A 101 -8.02 -9.49 10.24
CA ALA A 101 -8.09 -9.13 11.67
C ALA A 101 -8.11 -7.61 11.87
N THR A 102 -7.32 -6.84 11.10
CA THR A 102 -7.37 -5.36 11.14
C THR A 102 -8.73 -4.85 10.64
N GLY A 103 -9.27 -5.40 9.54
CA GLY A 103 -10.60 -5.04 9.05
C GLY A 103 -11.71 -5.32 10.06
N GLU A 104 -11.69 -6.49 10.70
CA GLU A 104 -12.62 -6.87 11.76
C GLU A 104 -12.53 -5.94 12.98
N ALA A 105 -11.30 -5.58 13.39
CA ALA A 105 -11.05 -4.68 14.52
C ALA A 105 -11.59 -3.26 14.25
N MET A 106 -11.46 -2.77 13.01
CA MET A 106 -12.06 -1.50 12.58
C MET A 106 -13.58 -1.57 12.58
N SER A 107 -14.19 -2.61 11.97
CA SER A 107 -15.65 -2.81 11.98
C SER A 107 -16.21 -2.92 13.38
N ALA A 108 -15.48 -3.57 14.29
CA ALA A 108 -15.86 -3.66 15.71
C ALA A 108 -15.64 -2.35 16.49
N GLY A 109 -14.97 -1.37 15.91
CA GLY A 109 -14.62 -0.10 16.53
C GLY A 109 -13.58 -0.21 17.64
N SER A 110 -12.73 -1.24 17.59
CA SER A 110 -11.57 -1.41 18.47
C SER A 110 -10.36 -0.62 17.98
N ILE A 111 -10.31 -0.33 16.69
CA ILE A 111 -9.32 0.50 16.00
C ILE A 111 -10.03 1.66 15.35
N ASP A 112 -9.51 2.88 15.52
CA ASP A 112 -10.09 4.10 14.98
C ASP A 112 -9.67 4.33 13.53
N LEU A 113 -8.40 4.06 13.19
CA LEU A 113 -7.81 4.22 11.86
C LEU A 113 -7.01 2.97 11.49
N GLY A 114 -7.18 2.49 10.25
CA GLY A 114 -6.43 1.35 9.72
C GLY A 114 -5.89 1.60 8.33
N TRP A 115 -4.69 1.10 8.05
CA TRP A 115 -4.14 1.03 6.71
C TRP A 115 -4.50 -0.32 6.08
N LEU A 116 -5.57 -0.31 5.27
CA LEU A 116 -6.09 -1.52 4.61
C LEU A 116 -5.84 -1.47 3.11
N PRO A 117 -5.34 -2.56 2.48
CA PRO A 117 -5.38 -2.69 1.04
C PRO A 117 -6.82 -2.61 0.52
N GLY A 118 -7.02 -1.99 -0.65
CA GLY A 118 -8.34 -1.81 -1.23
C GLY A 118 -9.18 -3.09 -1.33
N GLY A 119 -8.55 -4.25 -1.53
CA GLY A 119 -9.24 -5.55 -1.53
C GLY A 119 -9.76 -5.95 -0.15
N THR A 120 -9.00 -5.69 0.91
CA THR A 120 -9.45 -5.90 2.31
C THR A 120 -10.52 -4.88 2.67
N TYR A 121 -10.30 -3.59 2.37
CA TYR A 121 -11.30 -2.54 2.60
C TYR A 121 -12.68 -2.90 2.01
N ALA A 122 -12.72 -3.44 0.79
CA ALA A 122 -13.97 -3.81 0.14
C ALA A 122 -14.82 -4.84 0.93
N LEU A 123 -14.19 -5.66 1.79
CA LEU A 123 -14.89 -6.62 2.64
C LEU A 123 -15.51 -5.97 3.89
N TYR A 124 -15.00 -4.81 4.29
CA TYR A 124 -15.38 -4.10 5.52
C TYR A 124 -15.94 -2.70 5.25
N SER A 125 -16.25 -2.39 3.99
CA SER A 125 -16.70 -1.06 3.54
C SER A 125 -18.06 -0.62 4.10
N ASP A 126 -18.86 -1.55 4.61
CA ASP A 126 -20.15 -1.21 5.23
C ASP A 126 -19.99 -0.51 6.60
N ASP A 127 -18.86 -0.74 7.28
CA ASP A 127 -18.58 -0.25 8.63
C ASP A 127 -17.40 0.74 8.69
N THR A 128 -16.74 1.00 7.56
CA THR A 128 -15.54 1.84 7.48
C THR A 128 -15.60 2.83 6.32
N ASP A 129 -14.95 3.98 6.48
CA ASP A 129 -14.88 5.03 5.47
C ASP A 129 -13.43 5.27 5.05
N VAL A 130 -13.18 5.46 3.75
CA VAL A 130 -11.87 5.91 3.25
C VAL A 130 -11.74 7.42 3.51
N ILE A 131 -10.71 7.80 4.27
CA ILE A 131 -10.44 9.21 4.59
C ILE A 131 -9.17 9.73 3.89
N LEU A 132 -8.19 8.87 3.63
CA LEU A 132 -6.92 9.22 3.00
C LEU A 132 -6.43 8.06 2.12
N THR A 133 -5.59 8.36 1.15
CA THR A 133 -4.85 7.37 0.39
C THR A 133 -3.35 7.68 0.52
N ALA A 134 -2.56 6.68 0.91
CA ALA A 134 -1.12 6.85 1.03
C ALA A 134 -0.47 7.09 -0.34
N THR A 135 0.58 7.90 -0.35
CA THR A 135 1.46 8.05 -1.52
C THR A 135 2.78 7.34 -1.28
N ARG A 136 3.45 6.99 -2.37
CA ARG A 136 4.80 6.42 -2.36
C ARG A 136 5.62 6.96 -3.52
N ASN A 137 6.92 6.86 -3.43
CA ASN A 137 7.77 7.12 -4.59
C ASN A 137 7.44 6.12 -5.69
N GLY A 138 7.14 6.61 -6.88
CA GLY A 138 6.98 5.79 -8.06
C GLY A 138 8.29 5.06 -8.41
N LEU A 139 8.18 4.06 -9.27
CA LEU A 139 9.31 3.34 -9.80
C LEU A 139 9.83 4.00 -11.08
N SER A 140 11.08 3.73 -11.45
CA SER A 140 11.65 4.15 -12.72
C SER A 140 11.02 3.43 -13.92
N ASN A 141 10.34 2.29 -13.70
CA ASN A 141 9.56 1.56 -14.68
C ASN A 141 8.11 1.40 -14.21
N ASP A 142 7.14 1.65 -15.11
CA ASP A 142 5.70 1.44 -14.90
C ASP A 142 5.05 0.79 -16.14
N SER A 143 5.84 0.09 -16.95
CA SER A 143 5.38 -0.60 -18.15
C SER A 143 4.43 -1.75 -17.82
N THR A 144 3.50 -2.04 -18.72
CA THR A 144 2.69 -3.27 -18.69
C THR A 144 3.35 -4.44 -19.44
N ASP A 145 4.47 -4.20 -20.14
CA ASP A 145 5.27 -5.24 -20.79
C ASP A 145 6.23 -5.86 -19.76
N PRO A 146 6.08 -7.15 -19.41
CA PRO A 146 6.91 -7.82 -18.41
C PRO A 146 8.39 -7.84 -18.80
N LYS A 147 8.75 -7.89 -20.07
CA LYS A 147 10.15 -7.92 -20.52
C LYS A 147 10.95 -6.71 -20.06
N THR A 148 10.30 -5.55 -19.98
CA THR A 148 10.96 -4.29 -19.59
C THR A 148 11.40 -4.26 -18.13
N TRP A 149 10.96 -5.24 -17.34
CA TRP A 149 11.31 -5.38 -15.93
C TRP A 149 12.50 -6.32 -15.68
N ASN A 150 12.98 -7.02 -16.71
CA ASN A 150 13.94 -8.12 -16.58
C ASN A 150 15.39 -7.69 -16.85
N GLY A 151 16.32 -8.33 -16.13
CA GLY A 151 17.75 -8.10 -16.20
C GLY A 151 18.24 -6.90 -15.38
N GLU A 152 19.49 -6.91 -14.96
CA GLU A 152 20.09 -5.85 -14.14
C GLU A 152 20.05 -4.47 -14.81
N ALA A 153 20.22 -4.42 -16.14
CA ALA A 153 20.14 -3.17 -16.90
C ALA A 153 18.77 -2.49 -16.83
N ASN A 154 17.74 -3.26 -16.49
CA ASN A 154 16.34 -2.79 -16.35
C ASN A 154 15.88 -2.75 -14.88
N ALA A 155 16.82 -2.87 -13.92
CA ALA A 155 16.50 -2.81 -12.50
C ALA A 155 15.70 -1.54 -12.17
N THR A 156 14.63 -1.69 -11.40
CA THR A 156 13.76 -0.57 -11.02
C THR A 156 14.35 0.20 -9.83
N GLN A 157 13.99 1.49 -9.71
CA GLN A 157 14.44 2.37 -8.64
C GLN A 157 13.25 3.11 -8.03
N LYS A 158 13.23 3.25 -6.71
CA LYS A 158 12.21 4.00 -5.95
C LYS A 158 12.52 5.50 -5.95
N ASN A 159 12.60 6.14 -7.10
CA ASN A 159 13.01 7.54 -7.26
C ASN A 159 12.06 8.37 -8.16
N GLY A 160 10.92 7.82 -8.50
CA GLY A 160 9.88 8.49 -9.28
C GLY A 160 9.12 9.55 -8.48
N PRO A 161 8.20 10.29 -9.14
CA PRO A 161 7.29 11.20 -8.45
C PRO A 161 6.40 10.45 -7.46
N GLN A 162 5.78 11.17 -6.52
CA GLN A 162 4.78 10.58 -5.64
C GLN A 162 3.59 10.07 -6.45
N VAL A 163 3.18 8.84 -6.20
CA VAL A 163 2.07 8.16 -6.88
C VAL A 163 1.09 7.57 -5.86
N THR A 164 -0.18 7.45 -6.26
CA THR A 164 -1.27 6.89 -5.45
C THR A 164 -1.58 5.44 -5.82
N TYR A 165 -0.75 4.81 -6.64
CA TYR A 165 -0.92 3.43 -7.07
C TYR A 165 0.41 2.70 -7.18
N TYR A 166 0.32 1.39 -7.27
CA TYR A 166 1.41 0.48 -7.58
C TYR A 166 0.89 -0.66 -8.46
N ARG A 167 1.73 -1.61 -8.88
CA ARG A 167 1.32 -2.81 -9.61
C ARG A 167 1.66 -4.05 -8.82
N SER A 168 1.06 -5.17 -9.14
CA SER A 168 1.59 -6.47 -8.79
C SER A 168 2.39 -7.04 -9.95
N LEU A 169 3.48 -7.70 -9.61
CA LEU A 169 4.32 -8.43 -10.55
C LEU A 169 4.22 -9.92 -10.28
N ILE A 170 4.13 -10.68 -11.36
CA ILE A 170 4.16 -12.13 -11.37
C ILE A 170 5.57 -12.52 -11.78
N TYR A 171 6.29 -13.18 -10.89
CA TYR A 171 7.69 -13.53 -11.09
C TYR A 171 7.86 -15.03 -11.33
N ALA A 172 8.57 -15.39 -12.39
CA ALA A 172 9.18 -16.71 -12.54
C ALA A 172 10.42 -16.78 -11.66
N THR A 173 10.55 -17.89 -10.90
CA THR A 173 11.64 -18.12 -9.94
C THR A 173 12.87 -18.76 -10.61
N PRO A 174 14.01 -18.89 -9.90
CA PRO A 174 15.18 -19.60 -10.42
C PRO A 174 15.02 -21.12 -10.51
N SER A 175 13.84 -21.69 -10.20
CA SER A 175 13.55 -23.11 -10.44
C SER A 175 13.73 -23.50 -11.91
N GLU A 176 13.90 -24.78 -12.18
CA GLU A 176 14.04 -25.27 -13.58
C GLU A 176 12.79 -24.91 -14.42
N TYR A 177 11.60 -25.01 -13.84
CA TYR A 177 10.35 -24.68 -14.54
C TYR A 177 10.19 -23.16 -14.66
N GLY A 178 10.49 -22.40 -13.61
CA GLY A 178 10.44 -20.93 -13.65
C GLY A 178 11.36 -20.35 -14.72
N LYS A 179 12.59 -20.88 -14.88
CA LYS A 179 13.52 -20.48 -15.95
C LYS A 179 12.93 -20.68 -17.33
N LYS A 180 12.20 -21.78 -17.57
CA LYS A 180 11.52 -22.00 -18.87
C LYS A 180 10.44 -20.97 -19.15
N LEU A 181 9.66 -20.57 -18.13
CA LEU A 181 8.66 -19.50 -18.25
C LEU A 181 9.32 -18.16 -18.54
N ALA A 182 10.38 -17.82 -17.82
CA ALA A 182 11.16 -16.61 -18.01
C ALA A 182 11.75 -16.52 -19.41
N GLU A 183 12.31 -17.62 -19.93
CA GLU A 183 12.88 -17.71 -21.26
C GLU A 183 11.84 -17.41 -22.34
N LYS A 184 10.65 -18.04 -22.27
CA LYS A 184 9.55 -17.77 -23.19
C LYS A 184 9.21 -16.27 -23.24
N VAL A 185 8.97 -15.66 -22.07
CA VAL A 185 8.61 -14.24 -22.01
C VAL A 185 9.73 -13.35 -22.52
N ASN A 186 10.96 -13.60 -22.13
CA ASN A 186 12.13 -12.82 -22.59
C ASN A 186 12.36 -12.93 -24.10
N ASN A 187 12.02 -14.07 -24.71
CA ASN A 187 12.04 -14.26 -26.16
C ASN A 187 10.82 -13.62 -26.87
N GLY A 188 9.84 -13.10 -26.14
CA GLY A 188 8.63 -12.50 -26.68
C GLY A 188 7.54 -13.52 -27.04
N GLU A 189 7.63 -14.73 -26.48
CA GLU A 189 6.61 -15.76 -26.62
C GLU A 189 5.53 -15.55 -25.55
N ALA A 190 4.27 -15.75 -25.93
CA ALA A 190 3.16 -15.74 -24.98
C ALA A 190 3.16 -17.02 -24.16
N LEU A 191 2.88 -16.88 -22.84
CA LEU A 191 2.60 -18.03 -21.98
C LEU A 191 1.19 -18.54 -22.28
N THR A 192 1.02 -19.86 -22.24
CA THR A 192 -0.30 -20.50 -22.32
C THR A 192 -0.85 -20.76 -20.93
N TRP A 193 -2.14 -21.11 -20.83
CA TRP A 193 -2.70 -21.55 -19.55
C TRP A 193 -1.97 -22.78 -18.99
N GLU A 194 -1.64 -23.74 -19.86
CA GLU A 194 -0.93 -24.97 -19.49
C GLU A 194 0.48 -24.66 -18.92
N ASP A 195 1.16 -23.64 -19.42
CA ASP A 195 2.43 -23.17 -18.86
C ASP A 195 2.24 -22.67 -17.42
N LEU A 196 1.16 -21.96 -17.14
CA LEU A 196 0.86 -21.40 -15.81
C LEU A 196 0.28 -22.43 -14.86
N ASP A 197 -0.61 -23.30 -15.33
CA ASP A 197 -1.23 -24.38 -14.55
C ASP A 197 -0.23 -25.48 -14.18
N GLY A 198 0.75 -25.72 -15.04
CA GLY A 198 1.86 -26.64 -14.79
C GLY A 198 2.85 -26.14 -13.72
N ALA A 199 2.87 -24.85 -13.43
CA ALA A 199 3.77 -24.23 -12.47
C ALA A 199 3.22 -24.33 -11.04
N LYS A 200 4.14 -24.37 -10.07
CA LYS A 200 3.83 -24.29 -8.64
C LYS A 200 3.88 -22.83 -8.18
N TRP A 201 2.74 -22.29 -7.76
CA TRP A 201 2.58 -20.91 -7.36
C TRP A 201 2.63 -20.74 -5.84
N ALA A 202 3.32 -19.71 -5.35
CA ALA A 202 3.15 -19.22 -3.99
C ALA A 202 2.40 -17.87 -4.03
N VAL A 203 1.26 -17.80 -3.35
CA VAL A 203 0.36 -16.65 -3.35
C VAL A 203 -0.01 -16.24 -1.93
N GLN A 204 -0.37 -14.98 -1.73
CA GLN A 204 -0.83 -14.50 -0.43
C GLN A 204 -2.30 -14.88 -0.19
N LYS A 205 -2.86 -14.48 0.95
CA LYS A 205 -4.28 -14.64 1.28
C LYS A 205 -5.18 -14.01 0.21
N THR A 206 -6.40 -14.53 0.10
CA THR A 206 -7.39 -14.10 -0.90
C THR A 206 -7.80 -12.64 -0.78
N SER A 207 -7.64 -12.02 0.39
CA SER A 207 -7.86 -10.59 0.64
C SER A 207 -6.69 -9.68 0.23
N SER A 208 -5.52 -10.25 -0.13
CA SER A 208 -4.36 -9.46 -0.55
C SER A 208 -4.52 -8.92 -1.97
N SER A 209 -4.52 -7.60 -2.14
CA SER A 209 -4.61 -6.97 -3.47
C SER A 209 -3.50 -7.42 -4.40
N ALA A 210 -2.22 -7.21 -4.03
CA ALA A 210 -1.08 -7.55 -4.90
C ALA A 210 -0.73 -9.04 -4.88
N GLY A 211 -1.07 -9.76 -3.81
CA GLY A 211 -0.67 -11.16 -3.64
C GLY A 211 -1.69 -12.17 -4.16
N TYR A 212 -2.92 -11.74 -4.51
CA TYR A 212 -3.97 -12.65 -4.94
C TYR A 212 -4.98 -12.01 -5.89
N ILE A 213 -5.64 -10.89 -5.51
CA ILE A 213 -6.80 -10.35 -6.23
C ILE A 213 -6.38 -9.89 -7.64
N TYR A 214 -5.42 -8.99 -7.74
CA TYR A 214 -4.99 -8.45 -9.03
C TYR A 214 -4.26 -9.48 -9.91
N PRO A 215 -3.41 -10.39 -9.38
CA PRO A 215 -2.94 -11.55 -10.14
C PRO A 215 -4.07 -12.44 -10.66
N SER A 216 -5.14 -12.68 -9.87
CA SER A 216 -6.33 -13.40 -10.37
C SER A 216 -7.03 -12.64 -11.49
N MET A 217 -7.19 -11.31 -11.36
CA MET A 217 -7.77 -10.47 -12.42
C MET A 217 -6.90 -10.48 -13.69
N TRP A 218 -5.58 -10.48 -13.55
CA TRP A 218 -4.66 -10.60 -14.66
C TRP A 218 -4.83 -11.95 -15.39
N LEU A 219 -4.93 -13.05 -14.64
CA LEU A 219 -5.23 -14.36 -15.22
C LEU A 219 -6.58 -14.33 -15.97
N MET A 220 -7.63 -13.82 -15.34
CA MET A 220 -8.97 -13.72 -15.94
C MET A 220 -8.98 -12.95 -17.27
N ALA A 221 -8.21 -11.86 -17.33
CA ALA A 221 -8.14 -11.01 -18.51
C ALA A 221 -7.36 -11.65 -19.69
N ASN A 222 -6.42 -12.56 -19.40
CA ASN A 222 -5.52 -13.13 -20.41
C ASN A 222 -5.80 -14.62 -20.73
N TYR A 223 -6.58 -15.34 -19.89
CA TYR A 223 -6.77 -16.80 -19.99
C TYR A 223 -8.25 -17.20 -19.78
N ASP A 224 -9.13 -16.69 -20.63
CA ASP A 224 -10.55 -17.10 -20.73
C ASP A 224 -11.30 -17.08 -19.38
N GLY A 225 -11.06 -16.06 -18.54
CA GLY A 225 -11.74 -15.91 -17.25
C GLY A 225 -11.22 -16.81 -16.13
N LYS A 226 -10.15 -17.56 -16.36
CA LYS A 226 -9.52 -18.39 -15.33
C LYS A 226 -8.77 -17.54 -14.29
N LYS A 227 -8.68 -18.03 -13.07
CA LYS A 227 -8.11 -17.31 -11.91
C LYS A 227 -7.21 -18.22 -11.07
N ILE A 228 -6.58 -17.68 -10.04
CA ILE A 228 -5.65 -18.43 -9.16
C ILE A 228 -6.31 -19.70 -8.59
N SER A 229 -7.62 -19.65 -8.23
CA SER A 229 -8.32 -20.82 -7.70
C SER A 229 -8.53 -21.95 -8.73
N ASP A 230 -8.28 -21.71 -10.01
CA ASP A 230 -8.40 -22.70 -11.08
C ASP A 230 -7.05 -23.36 -11.41
N LEU A 231 -5.96 -22.89 -10.78
CA LEU A 231 -4.62 -23.48 -10.92
C LEU A 231 -4.50 -24.77 -10.11
N SER A 232 -3.79 -25.74 -10.67
CA SER A 232 -3.61 -27.08 -10.08
C SER A 232 -2.66 -27.11 -8.88
N ASN A 233 -1.68 -26.18 -8.81
CA ASN A 233 -0.60 -26.21 -7.81
C ASN A 233 -0.41 -24.84 -7.17
N VAL A 234 -1.16 -24.56 -6.11
CA VAL A 234 -1.09 -23.29 -5.36
C VAL A 234 -0.73 -23.54 -3.90
N ILE A 235 0.25 -22.79 -3.41
CA ILE A 235 0.62 -22.74 -1.98
C ILE A 235 0.16 -21.38 -1.45
N PRO A 236 -0.87 -21.32 -0.59
CA PRO A 236 -1.24 -20.10 0.12
C PRO A 236 -0.20 -19.81 1.21
N LEU A 237 0.18 -18.54 1.33
CA LEU A 237 1.11 -18.04 2.33
C LEU A 237 0.37 -17.18 3.36
N ASP A 238 0.60 -17.48 4.63
CA ASP A 238 0.01 -16.75 5.76
C ASP A 238 0.97 -15.72 6.38
N SER A 239 2.25 -15.76 6.00
CA SER A 239 3.35 -15.06 6.67
C SER A 239 3.99 -13.94 5.85
N GLY A 240 3.27 -13.39 4.89
CA GLY A 240 3.76 -12.27 4.08
C GLY A 240 4.73 -12.64 2.95
N TYR A 241 5.24 -11.61 2.28
CA TYR A 241 6.05 -11.78 1.06
C TYR A 241 7.44 -12.36 1.30
N GLY A 242 8.02 -12.18 2.51
CA GLY A 242 9.34 -12.75 2.84
C GLY A 242 9.41 -14.25 2.63
N THR A 243 8.34 -14.97 2.99
CA THR A 243 8.24 -16.42 2.76
C THR A 243 8.17 -16.75 1.26
N ALA A 244 7.49 -15.95 0.44
CA ALA A 244 7.47 -16.16 -1.00
C ALA A 244 8.88 -16.06 -1.61
N PHE A 245 9.64 -15.02 -1.24
CA PHE A 245 11.03 -14.85 -1.70
C PHE A 245 11.94 -15.97 -1.19
N SER A 246 11.77 -16.43 0.05
CA SER A 246 12.54 -17.57 0.58
C SER A 246 12.24 -18.87 -0.17
N TYR A 247 10.97 -19.12 -0.53
CA TYR A 247 10.59 -20.30 -1.33
C TYR A 247 11.14 -20.18 -2.76
N ALA A 248 11.15 -18.97 -3.35
CA ALA A 248 11.75 -18.73 -4.65
C ALA A 248 13.26 -18.99 -4.63
N ALA A 249 13.97 -18.46 -3.64
CA ALA A 249 15.40 -18.65 -3.48
C ALA A 249 15.79 -20.14 -3.27
N ALA A 250 14.95 -20.87 -2.55
CA ALA A 250 15.11 -22.31 -2.31
C ALA A 250 14.59 -23.20 -3.47
N GLU A 251 14.10 -22.57 -4.57
CA GLU A 251 13.56 -23.27 -5.75
C GLU A 251 12.38 -24.23 -5.42
N GLN A 252 11.62 -23.91 -4.36
CA GLN A 252 10.49 -24.71 -3.90
C GLN A 252 9.20 -24.43 -4.66
N VAL A 253 9.14 -23.28 -5.36
CA VAL A 253 8.03 -22.83 -6.19
C VAL A 253 8.56 -22.28 -7.50
N ASP A 254 7.70 -22.24 -8.53
CA ASP A 254 8.06 -21.82 -9.88
C ASP A 254 7.63 -20.37 -10.15
N ILE A 255 6.57 -19.94 -9.46
CA ILE A 255 6.00 -18.59 -9.58
C ILE A 255 5.72 -18.02 -8.20
N ILE A 256 6.07 -16.76 -8.00
CA ILE A 256 5.60 -15.95 -6.87
C ILE A 256 4.92 -14.68 -7.37
N VAL A 257 4.06 -14.10 -6.55
CA VAL A 257 3.39 -12.81 -6.81
C VAL A 257 3.71 -11.83 -5.70
N CYS A 258 3.98 -10.58 -6.07
CA CYS A 258 4.34 -9.54 -5.11
C CYS A 258 4.02 -8.14 -5.66
N TYR A 259 3.93 -7.14 -4.80
CA TYR A 259 3.88 -5.74 -5.21
C TYR A 259 5.13 -5.33 -6.01
N ALA A 260 5.00 -4.38 -6.92
CA ALA A 260 6.11 -3.85 -7.72
C ALA A 260 6.93 -2.79 -6.92
N ASP A 261 8.25 -2.77 -6.93
CA ASP A 261 9.03 -3.93 -7.27
C ASP A 261 9.58 -4.57 -6.00
N GLY A 262 9.04 -5.72 -5.65
CA GLY A 262 9.43 -6.42 -4.42
C GLY A 262 10.91 -6.78 -4.38
N ARG A 263 11.57 -6.95 -5.54
CA ARG A 263 13.01 -7.25 -5.61
C ARG A 263 13.87 -6.20 -4.91
N ASN A 264 13.47 -4.92 -4.94
CA ASN A 264 14.16 -3.86 -4.22
C ASN A 264 14.25 -4.11 -2.69
N ASP A 265 13.24 -4.76 -2.13
CA ASP A 265 13.18 -4.98 -0.68
C ASP A 265 13.94 -6.24 -0.25
N TYR A 266 14.30 -7.12 -1.19
CA TYR A 266 14.99 -8.40 -0.93
C TYR A 266 16.36 -8.52 -1.62
N GLU A 267 16.81 -7.50 -2.36
CA GLU A 267 18.08 -7.51 -3.08
C GLU A 267 19.26 -7.78 -2.15
N ALA A 268 19.33 -7.07 -1.02
CA ALA A 268 20.42 -7.22 -0.06
C ALA A 268 20.48 -8.62 0.58
N SER A 269 19.32 -9.19 0.90
CA SER A 269 19.23 -10.51 1.52
C SER A 269 19.35 -11.67 0.53
N TRP A 270 19.11 -11.42 -0.78
CA TRP A 270 19.06 -12.46 -1.80
C TRP A 270 20.38 -13.24 -1.91
N THR A 271 21.50 -12.54 -2.02
CA THR A 271 22.84 -13.16 -2.14
C THR A 271 23.56 -13.31 -0.80
N LEU A 272 22.98 -12.80 0.28
CA LEU A 272 23.59 -12.92 1.61
C LEU A 272 23.57 -14.39 2.07
N PRO A 273 24.63 -14.90 2.73
CA PRO A 273 24.63 -16.24 3.29
C PRO A 273 23.47 -16.50 4.24
N THR A 274 22.97 -17.73 4.26
CA THR A 274 21.77 -18.12 5.05
C THR A 274 21.96 -18.04 6.58
N ASP A 275 23.19 -17.88 7.07
CA ASP A 275 23.52 -17.67 8.48
C ASP A 275 23.67 -16.17 8.84
N LYS A 276 23.41 -15.25 7.92
CA LYS A 276 23.49 -13.79 8.08
C LYS A 276 22.16 -13.13 7.93
N GLN A 277 22.06 -11.90 8.45
CA GLN A 277 20.93 -10.99 8.25
C GLN A 277 21.41 -9.72 7.55
N ASP A 278 20.54 -9.13 6.71
CA ASP A 278 20.82 -7.83 6.11
C ASP A 278 20.61 -6.69 7.15
N GLU A 279 20.87 -5.44 6.73
CA GLU A 279 20.72 -4.25 7.59
C GLU A 279 19.29 -4.02 8.08
N THR A 280 18.30 -4.63 7.44
CA THR A 280 16.89 -4.56 7.81
C THR A 280 16.43 -5.75 8.65
N GLY A 281 17.36 -6.67 9.00
CA GLY A 281 17.08 -7.86 9.78
C GLY A 281 16.55 -9.07 8.99
N LYS A 282 16.46 -8.97 7.64
CA LYS A 282 16.03 -10.08 6.82
C LYS A 282 17.11 -11.13 6.69
N GLN A 283 16.70 -12.39 6.85
CA GLN A 283 17.59 -13.54 6.71
C GLN A 283 18.13 -13.66 5.29
N GLY A 284 19.43 -13.93 5.16
CA GLY A 284 20.08 -14.21 3.89
C GLY A 284 19.50 -15.44 3.21
N MET A 285 19.43 -15.41 1.87
CA MET A 285 18.80 -16.46 1.06
C MET A 285 19.84 -17.34 0.34
N GLY A 286 21.13 -16.97 0.38
CA GLY A 286 22.24 -17.79 -0.08
C GLY A 286 22.34 -17.97 -1.60
N ARG A 287 21.70 -17.11 -2.39
CA ARG A 287 21.83 -17.16 -3.85
C ARG A 287 23.20 -16.64 -4.29
N THR A 288 23.63 -17.06 -5.47
CA THR A 288 24.94 -16.66 -6.05
C THR A 288 24.81 -15.62 -7.14
N GLU A 289 23.65 -15.53 -7.75
CA GLU A 289 23.33 -14.55 -8.79
C GLU A 289 22.44 -13.45 -8.25
N SER A 290 22.42 -12.32 -8.94
CA SER A 290 21.56 -11.18 -8.61
C SER A 290 20.08 -11.54 -8.69
N ILE A 291 19.26 -11.01 -7.77
CA ILE A 291 17.81 -11.14 -7.80
C ILE A 291 17.21 -10.64 -9.12
N TRP A 292 17.85 -9.63 -9.75
CA TRP A 292 17.43 -9.06 -11.02
C TRP A 292 17.58 -10.02 -12.21
N ASN A 293 18.56 -10.93 -12.12
CA ASN A 293 18.79 -11.97 -13.12
C ASN A 293 17.96 -13.23 -12.85
N GLU A 294 17.69 -13.55 -11.58
CA GLU A 294 17.05 -14.80 -11.19
C GLU A 294 15.52 -14.73 -11.07
N LEU A 295 14.95 -13.57 -10.63
CA LEU A 295 13.51 -13.37 -10.58
C LEU A 295 13.06 -12.53 -11.77
N ASN A 296 12.53 -13.22 -12.78
CA ASN A 296 12.06 -12.60 -14.00
C ASN A 296 10.56 -12.32 -13.94
N VAL A 297 10.15 -11.11 -14.29
CA VAL A 297 8.74 -10.75 -14.41
C VAL A 297 8.16 -11.41 -15.65
N ILE A 298 7.07 -12.16 -15.49
CA ILE A 298 6.33 -12.84 -16.56
C ILE A 298 4.91 -12.30 -16.72
N GLY A 299 4.45 -11.45 -15.80
CA GLY A 299 3.17 -10.80 -15.87
C GLY A 299 3.14 -9.54 -15.02
N VAL A 300 2.39 -8.54 -15.48
CA VAL A 300 2.21 -7.24 -14.83
C VAL A 300 0.73 -6.94 -14.73
N THR A 301 0.24 -6.62 -13.54
CA THR A 301 -1.18 -6.30 -13.33
C THR A 301 -1.50 -4.84 -13.69
N PRO A 302 -2.79 -4.47 -13.84
CA PRO A 302 -3.22 -3.09 -13.77
C PRO A 302 -2.77 -2.40 -12.47
N GLY A 303 -2.88 -1.06 -12.42
CA GLY A 303 -2.59 -0.28 -11.22
C GLY A 303 -3.51 -0.65 -10.07
N ILE A 304 -2.94 -0.75 -8.87
CA ILE A 304 -3.60 -1.01 -7.59
C ILE A 304 -3.48 0.28 -6.80
N TYR A 305 -4.59 0.85 -6.34
CA TYR A 305 -4.53 2.04 -5.50
C TYR A 305 -3.81 1.73 -4.18
N ASN A 306 -3.06 2.71 -3.69
CA ASN A 306 -2.41 2.59 -2.37
C ASN A 306 -3.46 2.55 -1.26
N ASP A 307 -3.06 1.96 -0.16
CA ASP A 307 -3.84 1.83 1.07
C ASP A 307 -4.03 3.19 1.75
#